data_c65172a3d54716a0334a5be5554b8b0a
#
_entry.id   c65172a3d54716a0334a5be5554b8b0a
#
_cell.length_a   1.000
_cell.length_b   1.000
_cell.length_c   1.000
_cell.angle_alpha   90.00
_cell.angle_beta   90.00
_cell.angle_gamma   90.00
#
_symmetry.space_group_name_H-M   'P 1'
#
loop_
_entity.id
_entity.type
_entity.pdbx_description
1 polymer ?
#
loop_
_entity_poly.entity_id
_entity_poly.type
_entity_poly.pdbx_seq_one_letter_code
_entity_poly.pdbx_strand_id
1 'polypeptide(L)'
;MANIKIQPEKRYLYTEKKSAGNMKTTSIYTLFFSPTGTSRKIAAAVAQGMTETEGTATEESSGHNADTAQAPSSGQVPGAGPAAAAAPEPAAGNGGETKSMHGEPTVTAIDLTHPAGPPAPLPGEAVAIFAVPVYGGHVAPAALERLREIRGEGTPAVVLAVYGNRSFGTAVAELASFVAGRGFVPVAAGAFVGEHSYSTPETPIAQGRPDARDLAAATAFGAQVREKLAKTGPSSGRNPETASDTAATARATQTGSMDAAKAPATGALVPIDPAKLREPRTPLLPKLRFIRFVLGYRRRQKRHPVVLLPEGDAARCTQCGRCVALCPTQAIARGDELHTDPARCIRCCACVKGCAFGARTFRTPFAAALARNFVRQKPPVTLL
;
A
#
# COMPACT_ATOMS: atom_id res chain seq x y z
N MET A 1 -4.66 -11.47 25.36
CA MET A 1 -5.39 -10.90 24.22
C MET A 1 -6.33 -9.83 24.79
N ALA A 2 -5.94 -8.57 24.75
CA ALA A 2 -6.76 -7.48 25.25
C ALA A 2 -7.81 -7.14 24.18
N ASN A 3 -9.09 -7.24 24.56
CA ASN A 3 -10.22 -6.76 23.76
C ASN A 3 -10.22 -5.24 23.78
N ILE A 4 -9.82 -4.61 22.69
CA ILE A 4 -10.05 -3.19 22.48
C ILE A 4 -11.52 -3.02 22.10
N LYS A 5 -12.33 -2.57 23.05
CA LYS A 5 -13.69 -2.10 22.80
C LYS A 5 -13.60 -0.82 21.98
N ILE A 6 -14.06 -0.87 20.73
CA ILE A 6 -14.25 0.31 19.88
C ILE A 6 -15.52 0.98 20.40
N GLN A 7 -15.38 2.18 20.95
CA GLN A 7 -16.51 3.04 21.29
C GLN A 7 -17.09 3.67 20.02
N PRO A 8 -18.42 3.68 19.82
CA PRO A 8 -19.03 4.40 18.72
C PRO A 8 -19.17 5.91 19.04
N GLU A 9 -18.98 6.70 18.02
CA GLU A 9 -19.42 8.09 17.84
C GLU A 9 -18.70 9.20 18.66
N LYS A 10 -17.64 9.76 18.04
CA LYS A 10 -17.39 11.21 18.14
C LYS A 10 -17.54 11.82 16.75
N ARG A 11 -18.65 12.52 16.54
CA ARG A 11 -18.83 13.44 15.41
C ARG A 11 -17.79 14.55 15.56
N TYR A 12 -16.81 14.57 14.65
CA TYR A 12 -15.87 15.68 14.52
C TYR A 12 -16.55 16.80 13.77
N LEU A 13 -16.80 17.92 14.45
CA LEU A 13 -17.20 19.19 13.85
C LEU A 13 -16.00 19.73 13.05
N TYR A 14 -16.13 19.72 11.76
CA TYR A 14 -15.18 20.31 10.82
C TYR A 14 -15.38 21.83 10.83
N THR A 15 -14.40 22.57 11.35
CA THR A 15 -14.38 24.03 11.19
C THR A 15 -13.90 24.37 9.79
N GLU A 16 -14.81 24.90 8.97
CA GLU A 16 -14.49 25.44 7.64
C GLU A 16 -13.48 26.58 7.78
N LYS A 17 -12.27 26.38 7.21
CA LYS A 17 -11.36 27.47 6.84
C LYS A 17 -11.09 27.44 5.36
N LYS A 18 -11.46 28.55 4.73
CA LYS A 18 -11.39 28.92 3.33
C LYS A 18 -10.07 28.56 2.65
N SER A 19 -10.16 27.93 1.48
CA SER A 19 -9.49 28.38 0.26
C SER A 19 -10.10 27.64 -0.94
N ALA A 20 -10.95 28.33 -1.69
CA ALA A 20 -11.49 27.84 -2.96
C ALA A 20 -10.51 28.27 -4.08
N GLY A 21 -9.47 27.46 -4.29
CA GLY A 21 -8.59 27.55 -5.44
C GLY A 21 -8.57 26.20 -6.16
N ASN A 22 -8.44 26.23 -7.49
CA ASN A 22 -8.23 25.04 -8.31
C ASN A 22 -7.08 24.24 -7.70
N MET A 23 -7.33 23.01 -7.18
CA MET A 23 -6.33 22.25 -6.45
C MET A 23 -5.29 21.73 -7.45
N LYS A 24 -4.29 22.56 -7.74
CA LYS A 24 -3.10 22.15 -8.48
C LYS A 24 -2.23 21.39 -7.48
N THR A 25 -2.28 20.07 -7.51
CA THR A 25 -1.40 19.24 -6.68
C THR A 25 0.03 19.57 -7.01
N THR A 26 0.75 20.16 -6.07
CA THR A 26 2.16 20.53 -6.24
C THR A 26 3.11 19.50 -5.66
N SER A 27 2.64 18.69 -4.72
CA SER A 27 3.45 17.69 -4.01
C SER A 27 2.66 16.42 -3.73
N ILE A 28 3.30 15.29 -3.97
CA ILE A 28 2.76 13.95 -3.68
C ILE A 28 3.70 13.29 -2.67
N TYR A 29 3.15 12.82 -1.56
CA TYR A 29 3.89 12.08 -0.54
C TYR A 29 3.50 10.62 -0.58
N THR A 30 4.46 9.71 -0.74
CA THR A 30 4.23 8.27 -0.58
C THR A 30 4.72 7.83 0.80
N LEU A 31 3.80 7.40 1.67
CA LEU A 31 4.10 6.94 3.01
C LEU A 31 3.84 5.44 3.07
N PHE A 32 4.88 4.64 3.28
CA PHE A 32 4.71 3.20 3.22
C PHE A 32 5.46 2.45 4.33
N PHE A 33 4.84 1.38 4.83
CA PHE A 33 5.50 0.34 5.62
C PHE A 33 5.65 -0.90 4.72
N SER A 34 6.88 -1.29 4.38
CA SER A 34 7.10 -2.28 3.31
C SER A 34 8.30 -3.21 3.55
N PRO A 35 8.23 -4.10 4.56
CA PRO A 35 9.37 -4.97 4.92
C PRO A 35 9.88 -5.85 3.76
N THR A 36 9.02 -6.22 2.82
CA THR A 36 9.36 -7.04 1.63
C THR A 36 9.28 -6.27 0.31
N GLY A 37 9.14 -4.95 0.35
CA GLY A 37 9.14 -4.08 -0.83
C GLY A 37 7.82 -3.97 -1.58
N THR A 38 6.82 -4.81 -1.31
CA THR A 38 5.57 -4.87 -2.12
C THR A 38 4.71 -3.62 -1.98
N SER A 39 4.50 -3.09 -0.76
CA SER A 39 3.72 -1.87 -0.54
C SER A 39 4.39 -0.66 -1.17
N ARG A 40 5.73 -0.56 -1.09
CA ARG A 40 6.52 0.50 -1.75
C ARG A 40 6.30 0.50 -3.26
N LYS A 41 6.35 -0.68 -3.92
CA LYS A 41 6.15 -0.79 -5.36
C LYS A 41 4.76 -0.27 -5.78
N ILE A 42 3.71 -0.63 -5.05
CA ILE A 42 2.34 -0.17 -5.34
C ILE A 42 2.21 1.33 -5.10
N ALA A 43 2.75 1.87 -4.00
CA ALA A 43 2.72 3.32 -3.73
C ALA A 43 3.41 4.11 -4.84
N ALA A 44 4.59 3.66 -5.29
CA ALA A 44 5.34 4.29 -6.36
C ALA A 44 4.58 4.28 -7.69
N ALA A 45 3.95 3.15 -8.06
CA ALA A 45 3.16 3.05 -9.28
C ALA A 45 1.92 3.96 -9.26
N VAL A 46 1.22 4.08 -8.11
CA VAL A 46 0.10 5.02 -7.97
C VAL A 46 0.61 6.46 -8.08
N ALA A 47 1.73 6.81 -7.45
CA ALA A 47 2.32 8.15 -7.55
C ALA A 47 2.72 8.47 -8.99
N GLN A 48 3.33 7.53 -9.71
CA GLN A 48 3.66 7.66 -11.12
C GLN A 48 2.44 8.03 -11.96
N GLY A 49 1.32 7.31 -11.83
CA GLY A 49 0.09 7.63 -12.55
C GLY A 49 -0.51 9.00 -12.19
N MET A 50 -0.18 9.52 -11.01
CA MET A 50 -0.60 10.87 -10.61
C MET A 50 0.29 11.98 -11.20
N THR A 51 1.52 11.67 -11.62
CA THR A 51 2.47 12.64 -12.23
C THR A 51 2.40 12.63 -13.75
N GLU A 52 2.15 11.49 -14.39
CA GLU A 52 2.12 11.36 -15.84
C GLU A 52 0.98 12.21 -16.45
N THR A 53 1.31 13.18 -17.28
CA THR A 53 0.35 13.89 -18.14
C THR A 53 0.13 13.08 -19.42
N GLU A 54 -1.11 12.95 -19.91
CA GLU A 54 -1.40 12.32 -21.20
C GLU A 54 -0.65 13.07 -22.31
N GLY A 55 0.47 12.49 -22.76
CA GLY A 55 1.28 13.13 -23.83
C GLY A 55 2.57 12.42 -24.19
N THR A 56 3.02 11.41 -23.45
CA THR A 56 4.24 10.67 -23.77
C THR A 56 3.98 9.17 -23.92
N ALA A 57 3.10 8.81 -24.86
CA ALA A 57 3.20 7.50 -25.50
C ALA A 57 4.37 7.62 -26.48
N THR A 58 5.58 7.25 -26.06
CA THR A 58 6.68 6.98 -27.00
C THR A 58 6.26 5.81 -27.85
N GLU A 59 5.98 6.08 -29.14
CA GLU A 59 5.93 5.07 -30.19
C GLU A 59 7.30 4.39 -30.26
N GLU A 60 7.45 3.24 -29.60
CA GLU A 60 8.53 2.34 -29.93
C GLU A 60 8.26 1.77 -31.33
N SER A 61 8.99 2.33 -32.29
CA SER A 61 9.03 1.93 -33.68
C SER A 61 9.30 0.43 -33.78
N SER A 62 8.34 -0.27 -34.37
CA SER A 62 8.51 -1.61 -34.94
C SER A 62 9.55 -1.57 -36.07
N GLY A 63 10.79 -1.89 -35.74
CA GLY A 63 11.82 -2.22 -36.75
C GLY A 63 11.82 -3.71 -37.00
N HIS A 64 11.14 -4.13 -38.06
CA HIS A 64 11.35 -5.43 -38.70
C HIS A 64 12.77 -5.49 -39.26
N ASN A 65 13.53 -6.49 -38.86
CA ASN A 65 14.50 -7.12 -39.74
C ASN A 65 14.54 -8.63 -39.48
N ALA A 66 13.97 -9.37 -40.41
CA ALA A 66 14.25 -10.77 -40.61
C ALA A 66 15.63 -10.85 -41.29
N ASP A 67 16.53 -11.72 -40.82
CA ASP A 67 17.23 -12.64 -41.71
C ASP A 67 18.06 -13.70 -40.94
N THR A 68 17.78 -14.92 -41.38
CA THR A 68 18.61 -16.13 -41.61
C THR A 68 19.58 -16.63 -40.50
N ALA A 69 19.18 -17.82 -40.02
CA ALA A 69 19.89 -19.08 -39.82
C ALA A 69 21.42 -19.13 -39.81
N GLN A 70 21.98 -19.72 -38.73
CA GLN A 70 22.81 -20.94 -38.84
C GLN A 70 23.34 -21.38 -37.46
N ALA A 71 23.12 -22.64 -37.08
CA ALA A 71 23.77 -23.27 -35.96
C ALA A 71 25.20 -23.69 -36.30
N PRO A 72 26.12 -23.70 -35.38
CA PRO A 72 27.03 -24.83 -35.23
C PRO A 72 27.21 -25.35 -33.79
N SER A 73 27.24 -26.64 -33.76
CA SER A 73 27.81 -27.68 -32.89
C SER A 73 28.71 -27.30 -31.69
N SER A 74 28.40 -27.99 -30.58
CA SER A 74 29.26 -28.58 -29.54
C SER A 74 30.60 -27.91 -29.22
N GLY A 75 30.68 -27.38 -27.99
CA GLY A 75 31.96 -27.02 -27.33
C GLY A 75 31.79 -26.99 -25.81
N GLN A 76 32.62 -27.75 -25.18
CA GLN A 76 32.82 -28.01 -23.77
C GLN A 76 32.66 -26.81 -22.82
N VAL A 77 32.01 -27.05 -21.67
CA VAL A 77 31.86 -26.11 -20.55
C VAL A 77 33.09 -26.19 -19.64
N PRO A 78 33.79 -25.10 -19.33
CA PRO A 78 34.56 -24.96 -18.12
C PRO A 78 33.72 -24.38 -17.00
N GLY A 79 33.88 -24.92 -15.79
CA GLY A 79 33.11 -24.58 -14.60
C GLY A 79 33.09 -23.08 -14.29
N ALA A 80 31.91 -22.51 -14.18
CA ALA A 80 31.68 -21.20 -13.63
C ALA A 80 31.45 -21.31 -12.12
N GLY A 81 32.40 -20.80 -11.36
CA GLY A 81 32.22 -20.52 -9.93
C GLY A 81 31.05 -19.53 -9.71
N PRO A 82 30.47 -19.49 -8.50
CA PRO A 82 29.32 -18.66 -8.24
C PRO A 82 29.68 -17.18 -8.41
N ALA A 83 29.00 -16.53 -9.36
CA ALA A 83 29.08 -15.09 -9.52
C ALA A 83 28.66 -14.41 -8.20
N ALA A 84 29.55 -13.63 -7.64
CA ALA A 84 29.28 -12.77 -6.49
C ALA A 84 28.16 -11.80 -6.88
N ALA A 85 26.99 -11.99 -6.31
CA ALA A 85 25.89 -11.05 -6.43
C ALA A 85 26.35 -9.71 -5.84
N ALA A 86 26.38 -8.68 -6.67
CA ALA A 86 26.68 -7.32 -6.27
C ALA A 86 25.80 -6.93 -5.07
N ALA A 87 26.42 -6.43 -4.02
CA ALA A 87 25.72 -5.88 -2.87
C ALA A 87 24.81 -4.74 -3.35
N PRO A 88 23.53 -4.71 -2.99
CA PRO A 88 22.74 -3.52 -3.21
C PRO A 88 23.31 -2.41 -2.34
N GLU A 89 23.48 -1.26 -2.94
CA GLU A 89 23.92 -0.04 -2.26
C GLU A 89 23.04 0.24 -1.02
N PRO A 90 23.64 0.85 0.03
CA PRO A 90 22.88 1.24 1.22
C PRO A 90 21.75 2.18 0.80
N ALA A 91 20.56 1.95 1.35
CA ALA A 91 19.38 2.79 1.12
C ALA A 91 19.79 4.26 1.32
N ALA A 92 19.69 5.05 0.24
CA ALA A 92 19.87 6.49 0.29
C ALA A 92 18.96 7.07 1.35
N GLY A 93 19.49 7.99 2.14
CA GLY A 93 18.80 8.60 3.27
C GLY A 93 17.46 9.21 2.90
N ASN A 94 16.57 9.26 3.86
CA ASN A 94 15.29 9.95 3.80
C ASN A 94 15.44 11.34 3.15
N GLY A 95 14.75 11.55 2.02
CA GLY A 95 14.64 12.88 1.42
C GLY A 95 15.35 13.09 0.09
N GLY A 96 15.20 12.20 -0.88
CA GLY A 96 15.54 12.50 -2.28
C GLY A 96 14.44 13.34 -2.94
N GLU A 97 14.56 14.67 -2.93
CA GLU A 97 13.76 15.56 -3.78
C GLU A 97 14.27 15.48 -5.22
N THR A 98 13.47 14.88 -6.10
CA THR A 98 13.67 15.07 -7.54
C THR A 98 12.97 16.35 -7.98
N LYS A 99 13.72 17.42 -8.17
CA LYS A 99 13.24 18.72 -8.63
C LYS A 99 12.91 18.62 -10.13
N SER A 100 11.63 18.58 -10.48
CA SER A 100 11.17 18.65 -11.87
C SER A 100 11.23 20.09 -12.37
N MET A 101 11.75 20.27 -13.58
CA MET A 101 11.91 21.60 -14.20
C MET A 101 10.68 22.09 -14.99
N HIS A 102 9.54 21.41 -14.96
CA HIS A 102 8.37 21.75 -15.78
C HIS A 102 7.04 21.47 -15.07
N GLY A 103 6.73 22.14 -13.99
CA GLY A 103 5.36 22.22 -13.43
C GLY A 103 4.70 20.89 -13.01
N GLU A 104 5.40 19.78 -13.05
CA GLU A 104 4.94 18.48 -12.58
C GLU A 104 5.02 18.40 -11.05
N PRO A 105 4.09 17.69 -10.39
CA PRO A 105 4.13 17.55 -8.95
C PRO A 105 5.39 16.78 -8.50
N THR A 106 6.04 17.28 -7.45
CA THR A 106 7.17 16.58 -6.83
C THR A 106 6.70 15.37 -6.03
N VAL A 107 7.40 14.23 -6.15
CA VAL A 107 7.10 13.01 -5.37
C VAL A 107 8.12 12.81 -4.28
N THR A 108 7.69 12.83 -3.02
CA THR A 108 8.54 12.57 -1.84
C THR A 108 8.18 11.23 -1.22
N ALA A 109 9.17 10.34 -1.08
CA ALA A 109 9.00 9.02 -0.47
C ALA A 109 9.36 9.06 1.02
N ILE A 110 8.43 8.62 1.88
CA ILE A 110 8.62 8.49 3.33
C ILE A 110 8.54 7.00 3.68
N ASP A 111 9.69 6.37 3.88
CA ASP A 111 9.79 4.96 4.27
C ASP A 111 9.61 4.82 5.79
N LEU A 112 8.48 4.25 6.19
CA LEU A 112 8.12 3.99 7.59
C LEU A 112 8.49 2.57 8.03
N THR A 113 9.21 1.81 7.20
CA THR A 113 9.60 0.43 7.50
C THR A 113 10.51 0.37 8.72
N HIS A 114 11.43 1.31 8.80
CA HIS A 114 12.31 1.48 9.96
C HIS A 114 11.90 2.70 10.81
N PRO A 115 12.27 2.74 12.10
CA PRO A 115 12.03 3.92 12.93
C PRO A 115 12.72 5.16 12.33
N ALA A 116 11.93 6.20 12.09
CA ALA A 116 12.39 7.52 11.69
C ALA A 116 11.56 8.57 12.44
N GLY A 117 12.08 9.77 12.56
CA GLY A 117 11.30 10.89 13.10
C GLY A 117 10.10 11.19 12.18
N PRO A 118 8.98 11.69 12.73
CA PRO A 118 7.84 12.09 11.93
C PRO A 118 8.22 13.31 11.06
N PRO A 119 7.72 13.37 9.81
CA PRO A 119 7.82 14.59 9.02
C PRO A 119 6.96 15.70 9.63
N ALA A 120 7.18 16.94 9.17
CA ALA A 120 6.25 18.02 9.43
C ALA A 120 4.82 17.66 8.97
N PRO A 121 3.76 18.29 9.52
CA PRO A 121 2.40 18.07 9.03
C PRO A 121 2.31 18.31 7.51
N LEU A 122 1.60 17.43 6.81
CA LEU A 122 1.45 17.54 5.36
C LEU A 122 0.36 18.57 5.02
N PRO A 123 0.65 19.54 4.12
CA PRO A 123 -0.28 20.61 3.82
C PRO A 123 -1.50 20.13 3.02
N GLY A 124 -2.59 20.90 3.06
CA GLY A 124 -3.86 20.57 2.42
C GLY A 124 -3.81 20.47 0.90
N GLU A 125 -2.90 21.19 0.25
CA GLU A 125 -2.67 21.20 -1.20
C GLU A 125 -1.82 20.00 -1.70
N ALA A 126 -1.17 19.27 -0.80
CA ALA A 126 -0.47 18.04 -1.14
C ALA A 126 -1.42 16.84 -1.23
N VAL A 127 -0.94 15.73 -1.79
CA VAL A 127 -1.63 14.43 -1.75
C VAL A 127 -0.77 13.42 -1.02
N ALA A 128 -1.36 12.70 -0.07
CA ALA A 128 -0.70 11.64 0.68
C ALA A 128 -1.15 10.25 0.22
N ILE A 129 -0.22 9.38 -0.19
CA ILE A 129 -0.47 7.99 -0.59
C ILE A 129 0.04 7.09 0.53
N PHE A 130 -0.86 6.47 1.27
CA PHE A 130 -0.54 5.52 2.33
C PHE A 130 -0.58 4.09 1.82
N ALA A 131 0.51 3.33 1.92
CA ALA A 131 0.57 1.94 1.49
C ALA A 131 1.10 1.02 2.59
N VAL A 132 0.27 0.08 3.02
CA VAL A 132 0.58 -0.81 4.15
C VAL A 132 0.30 -2.28 3.83
N PRO A 133 1.05 -3.23 4.42
CA PRO A 133 0.76 -4.65 4.28
C PRO A 133 -0.38 -5.07 5.20
N VAL A 134 -1.10 -6.11 4.74
CA VAL A 134 -2.22 -6.71 5.49
C VAL A 134 -1.74 -7.94 6.26
N TYR A 135 -1.92 -7.94 7.57
CA TYR A 135 -1.61 -9.05 8.46
C TYR A 135 -2.90 -9.61 9.07
N GLY A 136 -3.25 -10.84 8.66
CA GLY A 136 -4.44 -11.50 9.19
C GLY A 136 -5.79 -10.88 8.78
N GLY A 137 -5.82 -9.96 7.84
CA GLY A 137 -7.02 -9.21 7.40
C GLY A 137 -7.11 -7.81 8.00
N HIS A 138 -6.08 -7.37 8.73
CA HIS A 138 -5.94 -6.06 9.38
C HIS A 138 -4.69 -5.35 8.89
N VAL A 139 -4.61 -4.06 9.11
CA VAL A 139 -3.35 -3.31 8.92
C VAL A 139 -2.28 -3.90 9.83
N ALA A 140 -1.05 -4.05 9.33
CA ALA A 140 0.07 -4.48 10.17
C ALA A 140 0.22 -3.55 11.38
N PRO A 141 0.18 -4.05 12.64
CA PRO A 141 0.23 -3.19 13.83
C PRO A 141 1.45 -2.27 13.86
N ALA A 142 2.61 -2.75 13.40
CA ALA A 142 3.81 -1.93 13.30
C ALA A 142 3.65 -0.76 12.31
N ALA A 143 2.85 -0.92 11.24
CA ALA A 143 2.57 0.19 10.32
C ALA A 143 1.73 1.27 11.00
N LEU A 144 0.70 0.91 11.76
CA LEU A 144 -0.12 1.87 12.52
C LEU A 144 0.72 2.61 13.56
N GLU A 145 1.64 1.91 14.21
CA GLU A 145 2.56 2.51 15.17
C GLU A 145 3.45 3.56 14.51
N ARG A 146 4.01 3.27 13.33
CA ARG A 146 4.83 4.24 12.57
C ARG A 146 4.02 5.43 12.05
N LEU A 147 2.76 5.21 11.69
CA LEU A 147 1.85 6.26 11.20
C LEU A 147 1.29 7.14 12.32
N ARG A 148 1.48 6.80 13.59
CA ARG A 148 0.82 7.46 14.72
C ARG A 148 1.13 8.96 14.81
N GLU A 149 2.36 9.33 14.49
CA GLU A 149 2.83 10.72 14.59
C GLU A 149 2.62 11.53 13.29
N ILE A 150 2.22 10.87 12.20
CA ILE A 150 1.98 11.54 10.91
C ILE A 150 0.68 12.36 11.00
N ARG A 151 0.71 13.61 10.53
CA ARG A 151 -0.41 14.55 10.54
C ARG A 151 -0.64 15.15 9.16
N GLY A 152 -1.89 15.45 8.85
CA GLY A 152 -2.30 16.21 7.67
C GLY A 152 -3.17 17.39 8.08
N GLU A 153 -3.19 18.42 7.24
CA GLU A 153 -3.97 19.65 7.41
C GLU A 153 -5.14 19.70 6.40
N GLY A 154 -6.02 18.69 6.47
CA GLY A 154 -7.05 18.49 5.44
C GLY A 154 -6.51 17.85 4.17
N THR A 155 -5.31 17.27 4.21
CA THR A 155 -4.61 16.68 3.08
C THR A 155 -5.38 15.52 2.46
N PRO A 156 -5.67 15.53 1.15
CA PRO A 156 -6.24 14.39 0.44
C PRO A 156 -5.38 13.13 0.61
N ALA A 157 -6.03 12.01 0.90
CA ALA A 157 -5.33 10.73 1.12
C ALA A 157 -5.82 9.62 0.20
N VAL A 158 -4.88 8.90 -0.39
CA VAL A 158 -5.09 7.62 -1.07
C VAL A 158 -4.67 6.51 -0.13
N VAL A 159 -5.56 5.59 0.22
CA VAL A 159 -5.28 4.51 1.17
C VAL A 159 -5.15 3.17 0.47
N LEU A 160 -4.00 2.52 0.59
CA LEU A 160 -3.63 1.30 -0.13
C LEU A 160 -3.30 0.17 0.84
N ALA A 161 -3.99 -0.97 0.69
CA ALA A 161 -3.69 -2.20 1.41
C ALA A 161 -3.07 -3.23 0.46
N VAL A 162 -1.90 -3.79 0.81
CA VAL A 162 -1.22 -4.82 0.02
C VAL A 162 -1.28 -6.15 0.76
N TYR A 163 -1.90 -7.16 0.13
CA TYR A 163 -2.20 -8.43 0.79
C TYR A 163 -1.74 -9.66 -0.02
N GLY A 164 -1.44 -10.74 0.69
CA GLY A 164 -0.94 -11.99 0.11
C GLY A 164 -2.04 -12.88 -0.47
N ASN A 165 -2.85 -12.41 -1.40
CA ASN A 165 -3.87 -13.12 -2.19
C ASN A 165 -5.03 -13.79 -1.40
N ARG A 166 -4.98 -13.88 -0.06
CA ARG A 166 -6.07 -14.49 0.70
C ARG A 166 -7.26 -13.54 0.88
N SER A 167 -7.05 -12.47 1.63
CA SER A 167 -8.07 -11.50 2.01
C SER A 167 -7.39 -10.23 2.54
N PHE A 168 -7.92 -9.07 2.19
CA PHE A 168 -7.52 -7.81 2.83
C PHE A 168 -8.39 -7.49 4.06
N GLY A 169 -9.52 -8.19 4.25
CA GLY A 169 -10.38 -8.02 5.42
C GLY A 169 -10.84 -6.58 5.63
N THR A 170 -10.58 -6.05 6.83
CA THR A 170 -10.94 -4.69 7.23
C THR A 170 -9.81 -3.68 7.04
N ALA A 171 -8.64 -4.10 6.54
CA ALA A 171 -7.43 -3.28 6.53
C ALA A 171 -7.59 -1.92 5.81
N VAL A 172 -8.34 -1.85 4.70
CA VAL A 172 -8.57 -0.59 3.99
C VAL A 172 -9.41 0.37 4.83
N ALA A 173 -10.50 -0.12 5.44
CA ALA A 173 -11.36 0.68 6.31
C ALA A 173 -10.62 1.13 7.58
N GLU A 174 -9.81 0.24 8.17
CA GLU A 174 -8.95 0.57 9.32
C GLU A 174 -7.96 1.68 8.99
N LEU A 175 -7.26 1.57 7.84
CA LEU A 175 -6.31 2.58 7.40
C LEU A 175 -7.00 3.92 7.13
N ALA A 176 -8.14 3.91 6.42
CA ALA A 176 -8.89 5.12 6.11
C ALA A 176 -9.35 5.84 7.38
N SER A 177 -9.94 5.10 8.33
CA SER A 177 -10.35 5.67 9.62
C SER A 177 -9.16 6.19 10.43
N PHE A 178 -8.03 5.47 10.38
CA PHE A 178 -6.84 5.84 11.10
C PHE A 178 -6.24 7.16 10.60
N VAL A 179 -6.09 7.34 9.28
CA VAL A 179 -5.54 8.58 8.71
C VAL A 179 -6.53 9.74 8.80
N ALA A 180 -7.85 9.47 8.67
CA ALA A 180 -8.87 10.48 8.87
C ALA A 180 -8.81 11.10 10.28
N GLY A 181 -8.58 10.29 11.32
CA GLY A 181 -8.36 10.76 12.68
C GLY A 181 -7.07 11.58 12.88
N ARG A 182 -6.27 11.77 11.83
CA ARG A 182 -5.00 12.52 11.82
C ARG A 182 -4.99 13.70 10.88
N GLY A 183 -6.17 14.16 10.47
CA GLY A 183 -6.33 15.35 9.65
C GLY A 183 -6.21 15.11 8.14
N PHE A 184 -6.23 13.84 7.69
CA PHE A 184 -6.29 13.51 6.26
C PHE A 184 -7.72 13.28 5.81
N VAL A 185 -7.99 13.50 4.51
CA VAL A 185 -9.28 13.23 3.88
C VAL A 185 -9.12 12.05 2.91
N PRO A 186 -9.54 10.82 3.26
CA PRO A 186 -9.49 9.69 2.35
C PRO A 186 -10.37 9.92 1.12
N VAL A 187 -9.75 10.15 -0.04
CA VAL A 187 -10.44 10.46 -1.31
C VAL A 187 -10.44 9.28 -2.28
N ALA A 188 -9.57 8.30 -2.07
CA ALA A 188 -9.48 7.10 -2.89
C ALA A 188 -8.91 5.93 -2.07
N ALA A 189 -9.27 4.69 -2.45
CA ALA A 189 -8.79 3.49 -1.79
C ALA A 189 -8.47 2.38 -2.78
N GLY A 190 -7.50 1.52 -2.44
CA GLY A 190 -7.17 0.35 -3.24
C GLY A 190 -6.66 -0.82 -2.40
N ALA A 191 -6.95 -2.04 -2.88
CA ALA A 191 -6.36 -3.26 -2.35
C ALA A 191 -5.68 -4.04 -3.48
N PHE A 192 -4.38 -4.27 -3.34
CA PHE A 192 -3.52 -4.90 -4.34
C PHE A 192 -2.91 -6.18 -3.81
N VAL A 193 -2.67 -7.14 -4.70
CA VAL A 193 -1.99 -8.37 -4.32
C VAL A 193 -0.48 -8.16 -4.34
N GLY A 194 0.18 -8.59 -3.27
CA GLY A 194 1.63 -8.71 -3.19
C GLY A 194 2.03 -10.14 -2.89
N GLU A 195 3.25 -10.53 -3.20
CA GLU A 195 3.77 -11.83 -2.80
C GLU A 195 3.69 -11.98 -1.28
N HIS A 196 3.09 -13.08 -0.85
CA HIS A 196 2.94 -13.36 0.58
C HIS A 196 4.31 -13.55 1.25
N SER A 197 4.50 -13.01 2.44
CA SER A 197 5.77 -13.12 3.17
C SER A 197 6.23 -14.58 3.40
N TYR A 198 5.27 -15.52 3.48
CA TYR A 198 5.56 -16.96 3.65
C TYR A 198 5.76 -17.71 2.32
N SER A 199 5.68 -17.04 1.18
CA SER A 199 5.91 -17.65 -0.12
C SER A 199 7.36 -18.11 -0.24
N THR A 200 7.54 -19.35 -0.69
CA THR A 200 8.83 -19.95 -1.05
C THR A 200 8.71 -20.62 -2.42
N PRO A 201 9.80 -21.00 -3.08
CA PRO A 201 9.71 -21.77 -4.34
C PRO A 201 8.87 -23.05 -4.21
N GLU A 202 8.93 -23.73 -3.04
CA GLU A 202 8.21 -24.98 -2.78
C GLU A 202 6.73 -24.75 -2.40
N THR A 203 6.43 -23.59 -1.86
CA THR A 203 5.07 -23.19 -1.48
C THR A 203 4.76 -21.78 -1.98
N PRO A 204 4.57 -21.61 -3.31
CA PRO A 204 4.36 -20.29 -3.90
C PRO A 204 3.00 -19.70 -3.50
N ILE A 205 2.99 -18.48 -3.02
CA ILE A 205 1.77 -17.75 -2.62
C ILE A 205 1.83 -16.37 -3.25
N ALA A 206 1.11 -16.16 -4.36
CA ALA A 206 1.19 -14.94 -5.17
C ALA A 206 2.65 -14.57 -5.50
N GLN A 207 3.46 -15.56 -5.85
CA GLN A 207 4.88 -15.39 -6.15
C GLN A 207 5.07 -14.37 -7.28
N GLY A 208 6.06 -13.50 -7.14
CA GLY A 208 6.38 -12.46 -8.11
C GLY A 208 5.43 -11.25 -8.13
N ARG A 209 4.36 -11.24 -7.29
CA ARG A 209 3.44 -10.11 -7.22
C ARG A 209 3.95 -9.00 -6.27
N PRO A 210 3.67 -7.69 -6.54
CA PRO A 210 2.97 -7.21 -7.73
C PRO A 210 3.79 -7.41 -9.00
N ASP A 211 3.14 -7.92 -10.04
CA ASP A 211 3.70 -8.08 -11.38
C ASP A 211 3.47 -6.82 -12.25
N ALA A 212 3.87 -6.86 -13.52
CA ALA A 212 3.71 -5.73 -14.44
C ALA A 212 2.23 -5.32 -14.61
N ARG A 213 1.28 -6.27 -14.58
CA ARG A 213 -0.15 -5.98 -14.69
C ARG A 213 -0.68 -5.28 -13.44
N ASP A 214 -0.22 -5.70 -12.27
CA ASP A 214 -0.57 -5.03 -11.01
C ASP A 214 -0.06 -3.60 -10.96
N LEU A 215 1.18 -3.40 -11.41
CA LEU A 215 1.79 -2.07 -11.45
C LEU A 215 1.09 -1.18 -12.47
N ALA A 216 0.78 -1.68 -13.66
CA ALA A 216 -0.02 -0.94 -14.65
C ALA A 216 -1.40 -0.57 -14.12
N ALA A 217 -2.09 -1.48 -13.40
CA ALA A 217 -3.37 -1.18 -12.76
C ALA A 217 -3.22 -0.14 -11.66
N ALA A 218 -2.13 -0.15 -10.90
CA ALA A 218 -1.84 0.85 -9.88
C ALA A 218 -1.55 2.23 -10.49
N THR A 219 -0.79 2.29 -11.59
CA THR A 219 -0.54 3.53 -12.35
C THR A 219 -1.84 4.09 -12.93
N ALA A 220 -2.66 3.27 -13.58
CA ALA A 220 -3.96 3.68 -14.09
C ALA A 220 -4.89 4.22 -12.98
N PHE A 221 -4.87 3.58 -11.81
CA PHE A 221 -5.60 4.07 -10.64
C PHE A 221 -5.09 5.43 -10.17
N GLY A 222 -3.78 5.66 -10.17
CA GLY A 222 -3.16 6.96 -9.88
C GLY A 222 -3.65 8.06 -10.81
N ALA A 223 -3.72 7.79 -12.12
CA ALA A 223 -4.26 8.72 -13.13
C ALA A 223 -5.73 9.08 -12.83
N GLN A 224 -6.57 8.09 -12.50
CA GLN A 224 -7.96 8.32 -12.12
C GLN A 224 -8.10 9.17 -10.84
N VAL A 225 -7.23 8.98 -9.86
CA VAL A 225 -7.20 9.82 -8.64
C VAL A 225 -6.84 11.26 -9.00
N ARG A 226 -5.84 11.48 -9.84
CA ARG A 226 -5.46 12.81 -10.33
C ARG A 226 -6.65 13.51 -10.99
N GLU A 227 -7.35 12.82 -11.92
CA GLU A 227 -8.53 13.37 -12.58
C GLU A 227 -9.65 13.71 -11.59
N LYS A 228 -9.90 12.84 -10.61
CA LYS A 228 -10.89 13.12 -9.56
C LYS A 228 -10.55 14.39 -8.80
N LEU A 229 -9.30 14.55 -8.38
CA LEU A 229 -8.83 15.72 -7.62
C LEU A 229 -8.89 17.00 -8.47
N ALA A 230 -8.56 16.92 -9.76
CA ALA A 230 -8.68 18.05 -10.68
C ALA A 230 -10.15 18.53 -10.87
N LYS A 231 -11.12 17.64 -10.82
CA LYS A 231 -12.54 17.95 -10.94
C LYS A 231 -13.15 18.53 -9.65
N THR A 232 -12.49 18.39 -8.51
CA THR A 232 -12.96 18.92 -7.21
C THR A 232 -12.53 20.37 -6.97
N GLY A 233 -11.70 20.96 -7.83
CA GLY A 233 -11.38 22.38 -7.80
C GLY A 233 -12.59 23.27 -8.23
N PRO A 234 -12.64 24.56 -7.84
CA PRO A 234 -13.70 25.46 -8.30
C PRO A 234 -13.66 25.57 -9.82
N SER A 235 -14.79 25.32 -10.46
CA SER A 235 -14.94 25.51 -11.90
C SER A 235 -14.65 26.98 -12.22
N SER A 236 -13.53 27.23 -12.92
CA SER A 236 -13.24 28.56 -13.47
C SER A 236 -14.27 28.90 -14.52
N GLY A 237 -15.09 29.93 -14.25
CA GLY A 237 -15.64 30.79 -15.27
C GLY A 237 -16.92 30.35 -15.97
N ARG A 238 -18.03 30.66 -15.38
CA ARG A 238 -19.11 31.37 -16.12
C ARG A 238 -19.41 32.64 -15.38
N ASN A 239 -18.98 33.79 -15.93
CA ASN A 239 -19.45 35.09 -15.54
C ASN A 239 -20.97 35.10 -15.63
N PRO A 240 -21.69 35.44 -14.57
CA PRO A 240 -23.08 35.83 -14.69
C PRO A 240 -23.17 37.34 -14.86
N GLU A 241 -22.70 37.86 -15.97
CA GLU A 241 -23.13 39.17 -16.45
C GLU A 241 -24.22 38.94 -17.50
N THR A 242 -25.38 39.39 -17.17
CA THR A 242 -26.66 39.63 -17.87
C THR A 242 -27.79 38.71 -17.42
N ALA A 243 -28.41 39.07 -16.33
CA ALA A 243 -29.85 38.91 -16.19
C ALA A 243 -30.36 40.05 -15.29
N SER A 244 -30.97 41.00 -15.97
CA SER A 244 -31.62 42.19 -15.45
C SER A 244 -32.77 41.90 -14.46
N ASP A 245 -32.90 42.82 -13.53
CA ASP A 245 -33.97 43.01 -12.58
C ASP A 245 -35.39 42.69 -13.11
N THR A 246 -36.14 41.91 -12.36
CA THR A 246 -37.57 42.14 -12.14
C THR A 246 -37.94 41.61 -10.74
N ALA A 247 -38.25 42.57 -9.89
CA ALA A 247 -38.83 42.35 -8.59
C ALA A 247 -40.27 41.85 -8.71
N ALA A 248 -40.64 40.84 -7.94
CA ALA A 248 -42.01 40.62 -7.51
C ALA A 248 -42.06 39.86 -6.19
N THR A 249 -42.62 40.56 -5.25
CA THR A 249 -43.05 40.21 -3.91
C THR A 249 -43.96 38.96 -3.87
N ALA A 250 -43.66 37.97 -3.03
CA ALA A 250 -44.67 37.07 -2.51
C ALA A 250 -44.30 36.52 -1.12
N ARG A 251 -45.28 36.59 -0.29
CA ARG A 251 -45.39 36.45 1.16
C ARG A 251 -45.26 35.00 1.62
N ALA A 252 -44.71 34.84 2.82
CA ALA A 252 -44.53 33.62 3.57
C ALA A 252 -45.78 32.77 3.79
N THR A 253 -45.61 31.46 3.74
CA THR A 253 -46.33 30.49 4.58
C THR A 253 -45.37 29.35 4.92
N GLN A 254 -45.10 29.20 6.21
CA GLN A 254 -44.36 28.10 6.80
C GLN A 254 -45.24 26.84 6.82
N THR A 255 -44.80 25.75 6.27
CA THR A 255 -45.12 24.41 6.72
C THR A 255 -43.89 23.55 6.59
N GLY A 256 -43.53 22.88 7.70
CA GLY A 256 -42.34 22.08 7.83
C GLY A 256 -42.34 20.83 6.95
N SER A 257 -41.19 20.48 6.44
CA SER A 257 -40.88 19.16 5.95
C SER A 257 -39.39 18.87 6.16
N MET A 258 -39.19 17.66 6.61
CA MET A 258 -37.97 17.06 7.11
C MET A 258 -36.88 16.97 6.04
N ASP A 259 -35.63 17.16 6.48
CA ASP A 259 -34.34 16.68 5.97
C ASP A 259 -34.20 16.42 4.46
N ALA A 260 -34.00 17.49 3.71
CA ALA A 260 -33.25 17.43 2.47
C ALA A 260 -31.74 17.49 2.83
N ALA A 261 -31.02 16.38 2.68
CA ALA A 261 -29.58 16.34 2.80
C ALA A 261 -28.99 17.40 1.84
N LYS A 262 -28.43 18.47 2.40
CA LYS A 262 -27.77 19.56 1.69
C LYS A 262 -26.67 18.97 0.84
N ALA A 263 -26.76 19.04 -0.47
CA ALA A 263 -25.70 18.67 -1.39
C ALA A 263 -24.39 19.39 -0.99
N PRO A 264 -23.22 18.71 -0.98
CA PRO A 264 -21.97 19.35 -0.61
C PRO A 264 -21.67 20.52 -1.55
N ALA A 265 -21.16 21.62 -0.97
CA ALA A 265 -20.75 22.79 -1.73
C ALA A 265 -19.76 22.38 -2.83
N THR A 266 -20.00 22.86 -4.05
CA THR A 266 -19.13 22.62 -5.22
C THR A 266 -17.69 23.03 -4.85
N GLY A 267 -16.75 22.07 -4.82
CA GLY A 267 -15.34 22.32 -4.48
C GLY A 267 -14.83 21.65 -3.19
N ALA A 268 -15.69 21.04 -2.37
CA ALA A 268 -15.27 20.33 -1.17
C ALA A 268 -14.77 18.89 -1.52
N LEU A 269 -13.66 18.47 -0.91
CA LEU A 269 -13.21 17.07 -0.97
C LEU A 269 -14.28 16.15 -0.38
N VAL A 270 -14.75 15.19 -1.17
CA VAL A 270 -15.71 14.20 -0.72
C VAL A 270 -14.97 12.95 -0.25
N PRO A 271 -15.03 12.63 1.06
CA PRO A 271 -14.42 11.39 1.56
C PRO A 271 -15.10 10.16 0.95
N ILE A 272 -14.32 9.15 0.66
CA ILE A 272 -14.85 7.84 0.23
C ILE A 272 -15.45 7.08 1.41
N ASP A 273 -16.38 6.18 1.10
CA ASP A 273 -16.84 5.14 2.02
C ASP A 273 -16.06 3.83 1.75
N PRO A 274 -15.03 3.49 2.56
CA PRO A 274 -14.22 2.30 2.33
C PRO A 274 -15.00 0.97 2.40
N ALA A 275 -16.19 0.95 3.00
CA ALA A 275 -17.06 -0.21 3.05
C ALA A 275 -17.63 -0.60 1.67
N LYS A 276 -17.59 0.32 0.70
CA LYS A 276 -17.94 0.05 -0.70
C LYS A 276 -16.90 -0.77 -1.43
N LEU A 277 -15.67 -0.84 -0.96
CA LEU A 277 -14.61 -1.65 -1.57
C LEU A 277 -14.89 -3.13 -1.35
N ARG A 278 -15.27 -3.85 -2.40
CA ARG A 278 -15.65 -5.25 -2.32
C ARG A 278 -14.47 -6.18 -2.55
N GLU A 279 -14.25 -7.12 -1.64
CA GLU A 279 -13.23 -8.14 -1.80
C GLU A 279 -13.60 -9.12 -2.94
N PRO A 280 -12.64 -9.49 -3.83
CA PRO A 280 -12.86 -10.50 -4.85
C PRO A 280 -13.26 -11.85 -4.23
N ARG A 281 -14.29 -12.49 -4.82
CA ARG A 281 -14.85 -13.73 -4.28
C ARG A 281 -13.81 -14.84 -4.22
N THR A 282 -13.71 -15.49 -3.06
CA THR A 282 -12.98 -16.76 -2.89
C THR A 282 -13.98 -17.90 -2.98
N PRO A 283 -13.71 -18.96 -3.77
CA PRO A 283 -14.57 -20.14 -3.80
C PRO A 283 -14.83 -20.71 -2.42
N LEU A 284 -16.04 -21.23 -2.19
CA LEU A 284 -16.49 -21.66 -0.86
C LEU A 284 -15.65 -22.82 -0.30
N LEU A 285 -15.34 -23.82 -1.12
CA LEU A 285 -14.63 -25.01 -0.68
C LEU A 285 -13.19 -24.73 -0.18
N PRO A 286 -12.33 -23.98 -0.92
CA PRO A 286 -11.05 -23.53 -0.39
C PRO A 286 -11.18 -22.72 0.90
N LYS A 287 -12.17 -21.83 0.98
CA LYS A 287 -12.46 -21.04 2.19
C LYS A 287 -12.78 -21.93 3.40
N LEU A 288 -13.65 -22.90 3.25
CA LEU A 288 -14.04 -23.83 4.32
C LEU A 288 -12.86 -24.73 4.76
N ARG A 289 -12.05 -25.22 3.79
CA ARG A 289 -10.83 -26.00 4.08
C ARG A 289 -9.84 -25.18 4.91
N PHE A 290 -9.64 -23.91 4.54
CA PHE A 290 -8.76 -23.04 5.29
C PHE A 290 -9.29 -22.70 6.68
N ILE A 291 -10.60 -22.46 6.84
CA ILE A 291 -11.23 -22.23 8.15
C ILE A 291 -11.03 -23.48 9.04
N ARG A 292 -11.28 -24.70 8.52
CA ARG A 292 -11.05 -25.95 9.25
C ARG A 292 -9.59 -26.08 9.68
N PHE A 293 -8.64 -25.75 8.81
CA PHE A 293 -7.23 -25.72 9.14
C PHE A 293 -6.94 -24.76 10.30
N VAL A 294 -7.43 -23.53 10.23
CA VAL A 294 -7.22 -22.50 11.27
C VAL A 294 -7.81 -22.94 12.61
N LEU A 295 -9.01 -23.50 12.61
CA LEU A 295 -9.65 -24.02 13.85
C LEU A 295 -8.84 -25.16 14.45
N GLY A 296 -8.38 -26.12 13.64
CA GLY A 296 -7.52 -27.21 14.08
C GLY A 296 -6.16 -26.73 14.61
N TYR A 297 -5.55 -25.73 13.95
CA TYR A 297 -4.33 -25.09 14.40
C TYR A 297 -4.52 -24.41 15.76
N ARG A 298 -5.59 -23.59 15.91
CA ARG A 298 -5.90 -22.92 17.18
C ARG A 298 -6.14 -23.90 18.33
N ARG A 299 -6.81 -25.04 18.08
CA ARG A 299 -7.00 -26.09 19.09
C ARG A 299 -5.68 -26.71 19.53
N ARG A 300 -4.78 -26.99 18.59
CA ARG A 300 -3.42 -27.48 18.92
C ARG A 300 -2.60 -26.47 19.71
N GLN A 301 -2.62 -25.19 19.29
CA GLN A 301 -1.90 -24.13 19.99
C GLN A 301 -2.39 -23.90 21.43
N LYS A 302 -3.66 -24.15 21.72
CA LYS A 302 -4.17 -24.12 23.11
C LYS A 302 -3.61 -25.22 23.97
N ARG A 303 -3.34 -26.40 23.40
CA ARG A 303 -2.81 -27.57 24.13
C ARG A 303 -1.27 -27.56 24.19
N HIS A 304 -0.64 -27.16 23.11
CA HIS A 304 0.81 -27.13 22.93
C HIS A 304 1.20 -25.81 22.27
N PRO A 305 1.39 -24.74 23.05
CA PRO A 305 1.76 -23.44 22.51
C PRO A 305 3.19 -23.50 21.93
N VAL A 306 3.31 -23.18 20.64
CA VAL A 306 4.60 -23.10 19.94
C VAL A 306 4.70 -21.72 19.29
N VAL A 307 5.79 -21.03 19.57
CA VAL A 307 6.09 -19.76 18.92
C VAL A 307 6.95 -20.05 17.70
N LEU A 308 6.38 -19.86 16.50
CA LEU A 308 7.10 -20.03 15.24
C LEU A 308 7.80 -18.72 14.90
N LEU A 309 9.10 -18.78 14.65
CA LEU A 309 9.97 -17.65 14.33
C LEU A 309 10.84 -18.01 13.10
N PRO A 310 11.35 -17.00 12.37
CA PRO A 310 12.43 -17.19 11.43
C PRO A 310 13.68 -17.67 12.16
N GLU A 311 14.29 -18.73 11.65
CA GLU A 311 15.49 -19.37 12.23
C GLU A 311 16.69 -19.17 11.32
N GLY A 312 17.89 -19.08 11.91
CA GLY A 312 19.18 -19.03 11.21
C GLY A 312 19.84 -20.40 11.15
N ASP A 313 20.41 -20.74 10.00
CA ASP A 313 21.23 -21.92 9.79
C ASP A 313 22.71 -21.53 9.95
N ALA A 314 23.37 -22.06 10.98
CA ALA A 314 24.77 -21.75 11.29
C ALA A 314 25.75 -22.18 10.18
N ALA A 315 25.45 -23.26 9.45
CA ALA A 315 26.28 -23.73 8.38
C ALA A 315 26.28 -22.83 7.14
N ARG A 316 25.25 -22.02 6.97
CA ARG A 316 25.06 -21.12 5.83
C ARG A 316 25.21 -19.65 6.18
N CYS A 317 25.19 -19.30 7.47
CA CYS A 317 25.22 -17.92 7.92
C CYS A 317 26.65 -17.37 7.91
N THR A 318 26.87 -16.31 7.14
CA THR A 318 28.15 -15.60 7.07
C THR A 318 28.23 -14.40 8.03
N GLN A 319 27.24 -14.21 8.89
CA GLN A 319 27.12 -13.08 9.84
C GLN A 319 27.23 -11.69 9.17
N CYS A 320 26.78 -11.57 7.92
CA CYS A 320 26.90 -10.33 7.15
C CYS A 320 26.02 -9.17 7.68
N GLY A 321 25.17 -9.39 8.68
CA GLY A 321 24.31 -8.39 9.31
C GLY A 321 23.10 -7.93 8.47
N ARG A 322 22.91 -8.44 7.25
CA ARG A 322 21.82 -8.00 6.37
C ARG A 322 20.43 -8.25 6.97
N CYS A 323 20.23 -9.38 7.64
CA CYS A 323 18.97 -9.69 8.33
C CYS A 323 18.69 -8.72 9.51
N VAL A 324 19.73 -8.22 10.18
CA VAL A 324 19.63 -7.18 11.21
C VAL A 324 19.14 -5.87 10.58
N ALA A 325 19.80 -5.41 9.51
CA ALA A 325 19.45 -4.18 8.80
C ALA A 325 18.04 -4.20 8.21
N LEU A 326 17.58 -5.35 7.70
CA LEU A 326 16.24 -5.50 7.12
C LEU A 326 15.13 -5.66 8.17
N CYS A 327 15.45 -5.86 9.46
CA CYS A 327 14.44 -6.11 10.48
C CYS A 327 13.76 -4.81 10.94
N PRO A 328 12.47 -4.59 10.60
CA PRO A 328 11.78 -3.34 10.92
C PRO A 328 11.55 -3.13 12.42
N THR A 329 11.65 -4.19 13.21
CA THR A 329 11.42 -4.18 14.66
C THR A 329 12.67 -4.53 15.47
N GLN A 330 13.83 -4.62 14.79
CA GLN A 330 15.11 -4.94 15.45
C GLN A 330 15.06 -6.23 16.29
N ALA A 331 14.34 -7.24 15.78
CA ALA A 331 14.20 -8.54 16.44
C ALA A 331 15.42 -9.47 16.25
N ILE A 332 16.46 -9.01 15.55
CA ILE A 332 17.71 -9.75 15.31
C ILE A 332 18.86 -8.84 15.72
N ALA A 333 19.68 -9.28 16.64
CA ALA A 333 20.85 -8.52 17.09
C ALA A 333 22.06 -8.75 16.16
N ARG A 334 22.92 -7.73 16.04
CA ARG A 334 24.21 -7.87 15.36
C ARG A 334 25.14 -8.75 16.20
N GLY A 335 25.79 -9.72 15.57
CA GLY A 335 26.60 -10.73 16.25
C GLY A 335 25.80 -11.94 16.76
N ASP A 336 24.46 -11.88 16.65
CA ASP A 336 23.55 -12.98 16.99
C ASP A 336 22.50 -13.17 15.88
N GLU A 337 22.96 -13.22 14.62
CA GLU A 337 22.13 -13.31 13.43
C GLU A 337 21.35 -14.62 13.32
N LEU A 338 21.67 -15.63 14.12
CA LEU A 338 20.97 -16.91 14.12
C LEU A 338 19.65 -16.86 14.89
N HIS A 339 19.58 -16.07 15.94
CA HIS A 339 18.41 -15.98 16.82
C HIS A 339 17.45 -14.85 16.40
N THR A 340 16.22 -14.98 16.85
CA THR A 340 15.16 -14.00 16.62
C THR A 340 14.40 -13.77 17.91
N ASP A 341 14.37 -12.54 18.39
CA ASP A 341 13.59 -12.15 19.58
C ASP A 341 12.07 -12.34 19.33
N PRO A 342 11.42 -13.26 20.06
CA PRO A 342 9.99 -13.54 19.90
C PRO A 342 9.09 -12.37 20.28
N ALA A 343 9.54 -11.48 21.17
CA ALA A 343 8.76 -10.33 21.63
C ALA A 343 8.70 -9.23 20.56
N ARG A 344 9.75 -9.09 19.75
CA ARG A 344 9.86 -8.07 18.71
C ARG A 344 9.48 -8.57 17.32
N CYS A 345 9.58 -9.87 17.05
CA CYS A 345 9.37 -10.41 15.71
C CYS A 345 7.92 -10.36 15.24
N ILE A 346 7.63 -9.57 14.22
CA ILE A 346 6.30 -9.47 13.57
C ILE A 346 6.09 -10.50 12.45
N ARG A 347 7.03 -11.40 12.21
CA ARG A 347 6.98 -12.47 11.18
C ARG A 347 6.79 -11.93 9.75
N CYS A 348 7.34 -10.77 9.45
CA CYS A 348 7.28 -10.17 8.11
C CYS A 348 8.15 -10.88 7.07
N CYS A 349 9.07 -11.74 7.51
CA CYS A 349 10.02 -12.49 6.68
C CYS A 349 10.96 -11.62 5.82
N ALA A 350 11.17 -10.34 6.13
CA ALA A 350 12.16 -9.52 5.45
C ALA A 350 13.57 -10.13 5.56
N CYS A 351 13.93 -10.62 6.74
CA CYS A 351 15.18 -11.32 6.99
C CYS A 351 15.34 -12.63 6.19
N VAL A 352 14.25 -13.34 5.91
CA VAL A 352 14.23 -14.57 5.12
C VAL A 352 14.41 -14.26 3.64
N LYS A 353 13.58 -13.36 3.10
CA LYS A 353 13.60 -12.98 1.68
C LYS A 353 14.89 -12.21 1.30
N GLY A 354 15.45 -11.47 2.23
CA GLY A 354 16.67 -10.69 2.01
C GLY A 354 17.97 -11.43 2.27
N CYS A 355 17.95 -12.68 2.75
CA CYS A 355 19.18 -13.44 2.99
C CYS A 355 19.74 -14.01 1.69
N ALA A 356 20.82 -13.42 1.18
CA ALA A 356 21.47 -13.88 -0.08
C ALA A 356 21.97 -15.31 -0.02
N PHE A 357 22.34 -15.80 1.19
CA PHE A 357 22.85 -17.15 1.40
C PHE A 357 21.76 -18.17 1.73
N GLY A 358 20.48 -17.73 1.80
CA GLY A 358 19.36 -18.59 2.22
C GLY A 358 19.55 -19.20 3.61
N ALA A 359 20.38 -18.57 4.46
CA ALA A 359 20.63 -19.01 5.82
C ALA A 359 19.45 -18.75 6.77
N ARG A 360 18.57 -17.81 6.44
CA ARG A 360 17.36 -17.54 7.22
C ARG A 360 16.15 -18.22 6.60
N THR A 361 15.42 -19.01 7.38
CA THR A 361 14.23 -19.73 6.94
C THR A 361 13.05 -19.49 7.89
N PHE A 362 11.82 -19.59 7.40
CA PHE A 362 10.63 -19.54 8.23
C PHE A 362 9.67 -20.66 7.83
N ARG A 363 9.57 -21.65 8.69
CA ARG A 363 8.68 -22.81 8.48
C ARG A 363 7.39 -22.64 9.25
N THR A 364 6.27 -22.61 8.53
CA THR A 364 4.94 -22.48 9.15
C THR A 364 3.92 -23.32 8.39
N PRO A 365 3.00 -24.04 9.10
CA PRO A 365 1.94 -24.79 8.46
C PRO A 365 0.97 -23.89 7.67
N PHE A 366 0.97 -22.59 7.95
CA PHE A 366 0.19 -21.61 7.19
C PHE A 366 0.66 -21.46 5.74
N ALA A 367 1.96 -21.60 5.44
CA ALA A 367 2.46 -21.48 4.07
C ALA A 367 1.79 -22.50 3.15
N ALA A 368 1.84 -23.81 3.49
CA ALA A 368 1.21 -24.87 2.72
C ALA A 368 -0.32 -24.72 2.66
N ALA A 369 -0.95 -24.31 3.76
CA ALA A 369 -2.39 -24.10 3.79
C ALA A 369 -2.83 -22.94 2.89
N LEU A 370 -2.10 -21.84 2.86
CA LEU A 370 -2.36 -20.68 2.00
C LEU A 370 -2.11 -21.04 0.52
N ALA A 371 -0.96 -21.63 0.20
CA ALA A 371 -0.62 -22.04 -1.16
C ALA A 371 -1.67 -22.97 -1.77
N ARG A 372 -2.17 -23.95 -0.99
CA ARG A 372 -3.17 -24.93 -1.46
C ARG A 372 -4.57 -24.32 -1.66
N ASN A 373 -4.97 -23.35 -0.83
CA ASN A 373 -6.36 -22.88 -0.81
C ASN A 373 -6.57 -21.54 -1.55
N PHE A 374 -5.53 -20.78 -1.82
CA PHE A 374 -5.63 -19.48 -2.48
C PHE A 374 -4.76 -19.39 -3.74
N VAL A 375 -4.86 -20.40 -4.59
CA VAL A 375 -4.11 -20.53 -5.84
C VAL A 375 -4.57 -19.48 -6.87
N ARG A 376 -5.91 -19.26 -6.96
CA ARG A 376 -6.46 -18.30 -7.92
C ARG A 376 -6.00 -16.90 -7.59
N GLN A 377 -5.30 -16.27 -8.53
CA GLN A 377 -4.85 -14.88 -8.41
C GLN A 377 -6.04 -13.93 -8.42
N LYS A 378 -6.07 -13.03 -7.46
CA LYS A 378 -7.10 -11.99 -7.36
C LYS A 378 -6.66 -10.74 -8.10
N PRO A 379 -7.59 -10.04 -8.78
CA PRO A 379 -7.29 -8.74 -9.37
C PRO A 379 -7.18 -7.67 -8.28
N PRO A 380 -6.54 -6.53 -8.58
CA PRO A 380 -6.65 -5.32 -7.79
C PRO A 380 -8.11 -4.86 -7.69
N VAL A 381 -8.47 -4.22 -6.60
CA VAL A 381 -9.76 -3.54 -6.44
C VAL A 381 -9.53 -2.11 -5.96
N THR A 382 -10.24 -1.17 -6.54
CA THR A 382 -10.08 0.27 -6.30
C THR A 382 -11.42 0.96 -6.07
N LEU A 383 -11.40 2.10 -5.40
CA LEU A 383 -12.55 2.95 -5.11
C LEU A 383 -12.11 4.41 -5.23
N LEU A 384 -12.89 5.19 -5.95
CA LEU A 384 -12.72 6.63 -6.14
C LEU A 384 -13.81 7.43 -5.47
#